data_7568e120cbb1fc73bbc8a9e9f6b783f3
#
_entry.id   7568e120cbb1fc73bbc8a9e9f6b783f3
#
_cell.length_a   1.000
_cell.length_b   1.000
_cell.length_c   1.000
_cell.angle_alpha   90.00
_cell.angle_beta   90.00
_cell.angle_gamma   90.00
#
_symmetry.space_group_name_H-M   'P 1'
#
loop_
_entity.id
_entity.type
_entity.pdbx_description
1 polymer ?
#
loop_
_entity_poly.entity_id
_entity_poly.type
_entity_poly.pdbx_seq_one_letter_code
_entity_poly.pdbx_strand_id
1 'polypeptide(L)'
;YGNLLPPDKRVTKFGKFVRKYSLDELLNFWSILRGEMSFIGPRPLPVEFQDRFSERHRMRAAVRPGLECPGLFSKNKVRYYQEQFEDDIWYVENVSFLVDCKLCLRLIQMVLNTRERNDHAIVGGGEFLGYNENGNAFSMRNIPPKYEEAYQRYIRKYGK
;
A
#
# COMPACT_ATOMS: atom_id res chain seq x y z
N TYR A 1 16.95 -17.16 -16.55
CA TYR A 1 16.24 -16.10 -15.80
C TYR A 1 17.27 -15.05 -15.39
N GLY A 2 17.28 -13.89 -16.08
CA GLY A 2 18.19 -12.78 -15.76
C GLY A 2 17.89 -12.16 -14.39
N ASN A 3 18.95 -11.78 -13.67
CA ASN A 3 18.81 -11.03 -12.43
C ASN A 3 18.04 -9.73 -12.70
N LEU A 4 16.99 -9.48 -11.94
CA LEU A 4 16.26 -8.23 -12.03
C LEU A 4 17.17 -7.07 -11.61
N LEU A 5 17.23 -6.02 -12.42
CA LEU A 5 17.95 -4.80 -12.07
C LEU A 5 17.43 -4.20 -10.75
N PRO A 6 18.25 -3.50 -9.98
CA PRO A 6 17.79 -2.72 -8.83
C PRO A 6 16.61 -1.82 -9.19
N PRO A 7 15.65 -1.57 -8.28
CA PRO A 7 14.41 -0.84 -8.57
C PRO A 7 14.62 0.52 -9.23
N ASP A 8 15.66 1.26 -8.82
CA ASP A 8 16.07 2.55 -9.37
C ASP A 8 16.56 2.48 -10.82
N LYS A 9 17.14 1.34 -11.23
CA LYS A 9 17.62 1.08 -12.60
C LYS A 9 16.55 0.47 -13.52
N ARG A 10 15.43 -0.03 -12.96
CA ARG A 10 14.31 -0.57 -13.76
C ARG A 10 13.46 0.50 -14.40
N VAL A 11 13.48 1.72 -13.85
CA VAL A 11 12.62 2.82 -14.33
C VAL A 11 13.31 3.56 -15.46
N THR A 12 12.76 3.46 -16.67
CA THR A 12 13.21 4.20 -17.83
C THR A 12 12.99 5.71 -17.68
N LYS A 13 13.60 6.52 -18.54
CA LYS A 13 13.35 7.98 -18.57
C LYS A 13 11.86 8.29 -18.77
N PHE A 14 11.20 7.55 -19.67
CA PHE A 14 9.75 7.65 -19.88
C PHE A 14 8.96 7.22 -18.64
N GLY A 15 9.33 6.12 -17.98
CA GLY A 15 8.69 5.70 -16.73
C GLY A 15 8.83 6.74 -15.61
N LYS A 16 9.96 7.45 -15.53
CA LYS A 16 10.12 8.58 -14.59
C LYS A 16 9.19 9.75 -14.92
N PHE A 17 9.00 10.05 -16.20
CA PHE A 17 8.04 11.06 -16.66
C PHE A 17 6.61 10.67 -16.28
N VAL A 18 6.19 9.44 -16.61
CA VAL A 18 4.86 8.89 -16.29
C VAL A 18 4.58 8.99 -14.79
N ARG A 19 5.51 8.54 -13.94
CA ARG A 19 5.39 8.64 -12.47
C ARG A 19 5.39 10.06 -11.94
N LYS A 20 6.21 10.95 -12.53
CA LYS A 20 6.27 12.36 -12.12
C LYS A 20 4.92 13.05 -12.27
N TYR A 21 4.16 12.71 -13.31
CA TYR A 21 2.84 13.28 -13.60
C TYR A 21 1.68 12.37 -13.16
N SER A 22 1.97 11.27 -12.45
CA SER A 22 0.98 10.29 -11.97
C SER A 22 0.09 9.75 -13.11
N LEU A 23 0.63 9.62 -14.31
CA LEU A 23 -0.08 9.09 -15.47
C LEU A 23 -0.34 7.59 -15.35
N ASP A 24 0.44 6.88 -14.54
CA ASP A 24 0.23 5.50 -14.16
C ASP A 24 -1.08 5.29 -13.37
N GLU A 25 -1.57 6.32 -12.69
CA GLU A 25 -2.85 6.28 -11.97
C GLU A 25 -4.08 6.46 -12.90
N LEU A 26 -3.89 6.85 -14.16
CA LEU A 26 -5.01 7.03 -15.10
C LEU A 26 -5.83 5.75 -15.31
N LEU A 27 -5.20 4.59 -15.26
CA LEU A 27 -5.90 3.30 -15.36
C LEU A 27 -6.82 3.06 -14.16
N ASN A 28 -6.45 3.56 -12.98
CA ASN A 28 -7.30 3.48 -11.80
C ASN A 28 -8.56 4.35 -11.97
N PHE A 29 -8.46 5.53 -12.60
CA PHE A 29 -9.63 6.35 -12.94
C PHE A 29 -10.59 5.62 -13.89
N TRP A 30 -10.05 4.87 -14.85
CA TRP A 30 -10.86 4.01 -15.71
C TRP A 30 -11.62 2.94 -14.92
N SER A 31 -10.93 2.27 -13.99
CA SER A 31 -11.57 1.29 -13.10
C SER A 31 -12.63 1.92 -12.18
N ILE A 32 -12.43 3.18 -11.76
CA ILE A 32 -13.44 3.94 -11.00
C ILE A 32 -14.68 4.21 -11.87
N LEU A 33 -14.50 4.66 -13.11
CA LEU A 33 -15.61 4.89 -14.05
C LEU A 33 -16.41 3.63 -14.35
N ARG A 34 -15.75 2.47 -14.37
CA ARG A 34 -16.39 1.16 -14.51
C ARG A 34 -17.06 0.65 -13.23
N GLY A 35 -16.87 1.33 -12.12
CA GLY A 35 -17.40 0.93 -10.81
C GLY A 35 -16.64 -0.25 -10.17
N GLU A 36 -15.47 -0.61 -10.68
CA GLU A 36 -14.58 -1.64 -10.12
C GLU A 36 -13.80 -1.14 -8.92
N MET A 37 -13.51 0.16 -8.89
CA MET A 37 -12.83 0.87 -7.81
C MET A 37 -13.63 2.07 -7.32
N SER A 38 -13.28 2.59 -6.14
CA SER A 38 -13.75 3.85 -5.59
C SER A 38 -12.60 4.87 -5.49
N PHE A 39 -12.93 6.15 -5.29
CA PHE A 39 -11.90 7.14 -4.95
C PHE A 39 -11.30 6.89 -3.58
N ILE A 40 -12.14 6.56 -2.61
CA ILE A 40 -11.75 6.29 -1.23
C ILE A 40 -11.97 4.80 -0.94
N GLY A 41 -11.00 4.19 -0.27
CA GLY A 41 -11.08 2.79 0.14
C GLY A 41 -9.70 2.14 0.31
N PRO A 42 -9.68 0.90 0.79
CA PRO A 42 -8.45 0.12 0.92
C PRO A 42 -7.69 0.03 -0.40
N ARG A 43 -6.40 0.35 -0.38
CA ARG A 43 -5.57 0.25 -1.59
C ARG A 43 -5.50 -1.18 -2.08
N PRO A 44 -5.70 -1.46 -3.40
CA PRO A 44 -5.56 -2.80 -3.93
C PRO A 44 -4.14 -3.32 -3.73
N LEU A 45 -4.03 -4.57 -3.34
CA LEU A 45 -2.77 -5.28 -3.12
C LEU A 45 -2.68 -6.49 -4.04
N PRO A 46 -1.46 -7.00 -4.31
CA PRO A 46 -1.28 -8.21 -5.11
C PRO A 46 -2.11 -9.38 -4.59
N VAL A 47 -2.68 -10.16 -5.50
CA VAL A 47 -3.56 -11.30 -5.17
C VAL A 47 -2.83 -12.33 -4.32
N GLU A 48 -1.53 -12.47 -4.50
CA GLU A 48 -0.65 -13.39 -3.74
C GLU A 48 -0.62 -13.09 -2.23
N PHE A 49 -1.07 -11.89 -1.81
CA PHE A 49 -1.14 -11.55 -0.40
C PHE A 49 -2.41 -12.07 0.28
N GLN A 50 -3.45 -12.41 -0.50
CA GLN A 50 -4.76 -12.79 0.06
C GLN A 50 -4.68 -14.02 0.97
N ASP A 51 -3.90 -15.01 0.60
CA ASP A 51 -3.75 -16.24 1.38
C ASP A 51 -3.00 -16.01 2.70
N ARG A 52 -2.27 -14.91 2.79
CA ARG A 52 -1.47 -14.53 3.98
C ARG A 52 -2.22 -13.64 4.96
N PHE A 53 -3.41 -13.12 4.61
CA PHE A 53 -4.16 -12.23 5.50
C PHE A 53 -4.77 -12.99 6.69
N SER A 54 -4.67 -12.37 7.87
CA SER A 54 -5.50 -12.78 9.03
C SER A 54 -6.98 -12.62 8.71
N GLU A 55 -7.85 -13.31 9.44
CA GLU A 55 -9.31 -13.18 9.29
C GLU A 55 -9.74 -11.72 9.44
N ARG A 56 -9.18 -10.99 10.42
CA ARG A 56 -9.44 -9.57 10.63
C ARG A 56 -9.10 -8.76 9.38
N HIS A 57 -7.90 -8.93 8.84
CA HIS A 57 -7.45 -8.11 7.71
C HIS A 57 -8.03 -8.53 6.36
N ARG A 58 -8.66 -9.71 6.26
CA ARG A 58 -9.49 -10.07 5.09
C ARG A 58 -10.73 -9.19 4.96
N MET A 59 -11.23 -8.62 6.07
CA MET A 59 -12.39 -7.72 6.07
C MET A 59 -12.17 -6.48 5.20
N ARG A 60 -10.91 -6.11 4.89
CA ARG A 60 -10.60 -5.02 3.95
C ARG A 60 -11.22 -5.21 2.56
N ALA A 61 -11.52 -6.45 2.17
CA ALA A 61 -12.18 -6.79 0.91
C ALA A 61 -13.72 -6.66 0.97
N ALA A 62 -14.32 -6.30 2.11
CA ALA A 62 -15.76 -6.09 2.25
C ALA A 62 -16.27 -4.83 1.53
N VAL A 63 -15.37 -3.92 1.18
CA VAL A 63 -15.66 -2.71 0.41
C VAL A 63 -14.84 -2.69 -0.89
N ARG A 64 -15.26 -1.85 -1.84
CA ARG A 64 -14.50 -1.68 -3.08
C ARG A 64 -13.11 -1.11 -2.79
N PRO A 65 -12.06 -1.58 -3.49
CA PRO A 65 -10.74 -0.98 -3.38
C PRO A 65 -10.79 0.49 -3.82
N GLY A 66 -9.97 1.31 -3.19
CA GLY A 66 -9.88 2.74 -3.48
C GLY A 66 -8.51 3.15 -4.02
N LEU A 67 -8.46 4.35 -4.58
CA LEU A 67 -7.22 4.99 -5.02
C LEU A 67 -6.31 5.29 -3.83
N GLU A 68 -6.92 5.70 -2.72
CA GLU A 68 -6.21 6.13 -1.52
C GLU A 68 -6.78 5.44 -0.28
N CYS A 69 -5.87 5.10 0.63
CA CYS A 69 -6.17 4.49 1.91
C CYS A 69 -6.50 5.56 2.96
N PRO A 70 -7.43 5.27 3.90
CA PRO A 70 -7.82 6.17 4.99
C PRO A 70 -6.67 6.72 5.85
N GLY A 71 -5.50 6.12 5.82
CA GLY A 71 -4.31 6.59 6.52
C GLY A 71 -3.82 8.00 6.19
N LEU A 72 -4.56 8.74 5.38
CA LEU A 72 -4.34 10.18 5.18
C LEU A 72 -4.35 11.00 6.48
N PHE A 73 -4.97 10.47 7.53
CA PHE A 73 -4.99 11.11 8.85
C PHE A 73 -3.81 10.70 9.75
N SER A 74 -3.05 9.68 9.36
CA SER A 74 -1.88 9.27 10.10
C SER A 74 -0.81 10.35 10.04
N LYS A 75 -0.24 10.70 11.21
CA LYS A 75 0.90 11.63 11.31
C LYS A 75 2.24 10.94 11.01
N ASN A 76 2.23 9.61 10.88
CA ASN A 76 3.43 8.84 10.62
C ASN A 76 3.88 9.02 9.17
N LYS A 77 5.12 9.44 8.97
CA LYS A 77 5.72 9.61 7.63
C LYS A 77 5.96 8.28 6.92
N VAL A 78 6.20 7.22 7.68
CA VAL A 78 6.40 5.86 7.16
C VAL A 78 5.31 4.98 7.75
N ARG A 79 4.54 4.34 6.88
CA ARG A 79 3.49 3.40 7.28
C ARG A 79 3.92 1.99 6.90
N TYR A 80 3.87 1.08 7.88
CA TYR A 80 4.05 -0.33 7.66
C TYR A 80 2.71 -1.02 7.40
N TYR A 81 2.73 -2.26 6.93
CA TYR A 81 1.51 -3.01 6.61
C TYR A 81 0.54 -3.14 7.79
N GLN A 82 1.04 -3.27 9.03
CA GLN A 82 0.16 -3.32 10.19
C GLN A 82 -0.72 -2.07 10.31
N GLU A 83 -0.11 -0.89 10.24
CA GLU A 83 -0.83 0.37 10.31
C GLU A 83 -1.77 0.55 9.13
N GLN A 84 -1.32 0.18 7.94
CA GLN A 84 -2.14 0.26 6.73
C GLN A 84 -3.38 -0.64 6.83
N PHE A 85 -3.22 -1.87 7.29
CA PHE A 85 -4.34 -2.82 7.39
C PHE A 85 -5.33 -2.41 8.48
N GLU A 86 -4.86 -1.89 9.60
CA GLU A 86 -5.75 -1.38 10.65
C GLU A 86 -6.52 -0.13 10.18
N ASP A 87 -5.89 0.77 9.42
CA ASP A 87 -6.58 1.89 8.80
C ASP A 87 -7.65 1.41 7.79
N ASP A 88 -7.33 0.39 6.99
CA ASP A 88 -8.28 -0.21 6.05
C ASP A 88 -9.50 -0.81 6.79
N ILE A 89 -9.27 -1.52 7.90
CA ILE A 89 -10.35 -2.07 8.73
C ILE A 89 -11.16 -0.95 9.36
N TRP A 90 -10.50 0.07 9.91
CA TRP A 90 -11.21 1.24 10.44
C TRP A 90 -12.14 1.86 9.39
N TYR A 91 -11.67 1.98 8.14
CA TYR A 91 -12.52 2.49 7.07
C TYR A 91 -13.72 1.58 6.81
N VAL A 92 -13.51 0.26 6.71
CA VAL A 92 -14.60 -0.71 6.52
C VAL A 92 -15.66 -0.59 7.62
N GLU A 93 -15.24 -0.43 8.86
CA GLU A 93 -16.13 -0.31 10.04
C GLU A 93 -16.86 1.05 10.11
N ASN A 94 -16.31 2.10 9.46
CA ASN A 94 -16.82 3.47 9.56
C ASN A 94 -17.25 4.06 8.21
N VAL A 95 -17.39 3.24 7.17
CA VAL A 95 -17.74 3.72 5.83
C VAL A 95 -19.06 4.52 5.87
N SER A 96 -18.99 5.74 5.40
CA SER A 96 -20.14 6.63 5.29
C SER A 96 -19.83 7.77 4.32
N PHE A 97 -20.88 8.35 3.75
CA PHE A 97 -20.73 9.49 2.85
C PHE A 97 -19.94 10.66 3.48
N LEU A 98 -20.12 10.92 4.77
CA LEU A 98 -19.40 12.00 5.46
C LEU A 98 -17.91 11.66 5.63
N VAL A 99 -17.57 10.40 5.90
CA VAL A 99 -16.17 9.93 5.96
C VAL A 99 -15.53 10.07 4.59
N ASP A 100 -16.19 9.62 3.53
CA ASP A 100 -15.69 9.75 2.17
C ASP A 100 -15.45 11.20 1.77
N CYS A 101 -16.38 12.10 2.08
CA CYS A 101 -16.21 13.54 1.84
C CYS A 101 -14.98 14.10 2.57
N LYS A 102 -14.78 13.75 3.84
CA LYS A 102 -13.62 14.20 4.62
C LYS A 102 -12.30 13.68 4.01
N LEU A 103 -12.27 12.42 3.62
CA LEU A 103 -11.09 11.80 3.02
C LEU A 103 -10.81 12.40 1.63
N CYS A 104 -11.83 12.66 0.81
CA CYS A 104 -11.68 13.34 -0.47
C CYS A 104 -11.10 14.75 -0.29
N LEU A 105 -11.60 15.54 0.66
CA LEU A 105 -11.05 16.86 0.95
C LEU A 105 -9.58 16.78 1.38
N ARG A 106 -9.23 15.81 2.21
CA ARG A 106 -7.86 15.59 2.64
C ARG A 106 -6.97 15.18 1.47
N LEU A 107 -7.45 14.31 0.59
CA LEU A 107 -6.74 13.91 -0.62
C LEU A 107 -6.44 15.12 -1.52
N ILE A 108 -7.41 15.99 -1.74
CA ILE A 108 -7.22 17.23 -2.50
C ILE A 108 -6.15 18.11 -1.84
N GLN A 109 -6.21 18.29 -0.53
CA GLN A 109 -5.20 19.06 0.22
C GLN A 109 -3.79 18.48 0.05
N MET A 110 -3.67 17.14 0.13
CA MET A 110 -2.40 16.44 -0.05
C MET A 110 -1.85 16.61 -1.47
N VAL A 111 -2.70 16.51 -2.49
CA VAL A 111 -2.28 16.69 -3.89
C VAL A 111 -1.78 18.12 -4.13
N LEU A 112 -2.42 19.11 -3.53
CA LEU A 112 -2.00 20.51 -3.62
C LEU A 112 -0.72 20.80 -2.81
N ASN A 113 -0.45 20.03 -1.77
CA ASN A 113 0.76 20.17 -0.95
C ASN A 113 1.86 19.22 -1.42
N THR A 114 2.71 19.71 -2.30
CA THR A 114 3.81 18.93 -2.92
C THR A 114 4.75 18.28 -1.90
N ARG A 115 4.95 18.91 -0.74
CA ARG A 115 5.81 18.39 0.34
C ARG A 115 5.19 17.16 1.00
N GLU A 116 3.92 17.23 1.36
CA GLU A 116 3.18 16.06 1.91
C GLU A 116 3.11 14.91 0.90
N ARG A 117 2.86 15.20 -0.38
CA ARG A 117 2.81 14.19 -1.43
C ARG A 117 4.10 13.37 -1.52
N ASN A 118 5.26 14.02 -1.43
CA ASN A 118 6.56 13.34 -1.48
C ASN A 118 6.80 12.49 -0.24
N ASP A 119 6.38 12.93 0.93
CA ASP A 119 6.51 12.19 2.19
C ASP A 119 5.62 10.93 2.19
N HIS A 120 4.40 11.01 1.64
CA HIS A 120 3.49 9.86 1.51
C HIS A 120 3.92 8.86 0.43
N ALA A 121 4.63 9.30 -0.61
CA ALA A 121 5.16 8.41 -1.64
C ALA A 121 6.25 7.45 -1.11
N ILE A 122 6.83 7.74 0.06
CA ILE A 122 7.78 6.87 0.78
C ILE A 122 7.00 5.91 1.69
N VAL A 123 5.96 5.29 1.19
CA VAL A 123 5.26 4.23 1.92
C VAL A 123 6.22 3.06 2.08
N GLY A 124 6.29 2.52 3.29
CA GLY A 124 7.15 1.40 3.68
C GLY A 124 6.88 0.13 2.88
N GLY A 125 7.06 0.22 1.57
CA GLY A 125 6.88 -0.87 0.63
C GLY A 125 7.86 -2.00 0.92
N GLY A 126 7.76 -3.02 0.17
CA GLY A 126 8.42 -4.29 0.28
C GLY A 126 7.35 -5.35 0.16
N GLU A 127 7.74 -6.58 -0.03
CA GLU A 127 6.78 -7.68 -0.05
C GLU A 127 6.21 -7.88 1.35
N PHE A 128 4.88 -8.05 1.45
CA PHE A 128 4.22 -8.48 2.67
C PHE A 128 4.57 -9.94 2.95
N LEU A 129 5.16 -10.23 4.10
CA LEU A 129 5.64 -11.56 4.44
C LEU A 129 4.67 -12.34 5.33
N GLY A 130 3.79 -11.66 6.06
CA GLY A 130 2.84 -12.28 6.97
C GLY A 130 2.79 -11.59 8.33
N TYR A 131 2.55 -12.37 9.38
CA TYR A 131 2.38 -11.89 10.75
C TYR A 131 3.42 -12.51 11.68
N ASN A 132 3.85 -11.74 12.66
CA ASN A 132 4.67 -12.24 13.75
C ASN A 132 3.80 -12.97 14.82
N GLU A 133 4.44 -13.47 15.86
CA GLU A 133 3.77 -14.21 16.96
C GLU A 133 2.74 -13.36 17.72
N ASN A 134 2.88 -12.02 17.68
CA ASN A 134 1.95 -11.09 18.30
C ASN A 134 0.80 -10.69 17.35
N GLY A 135 0.72 -11.30 16.18
CA GLY A 135 -0.30 -10.99 15.17
C GLY A 135 -0.05 -9.68 14.40
N ASN A 136 1.13 -9.07 14.49
CA ASN A 136 1.46 -7.85 13.77
C ASN A 136 2.00 -8.18 12.37
N ALA A 137 1.43 -7.52 11.36
CA ALA A 137 1.85 -7.64 9.97
C ALA A 137 3.26 -7.04 9.75
N PHE A 138 4.10 -7.72 8.98
CA PHE A 138 5.43 -7.25 8.64
C PHE A 138 5.79 -7.48 7.18
N SER A 139 6.81 -6.80 6.73
CA SER A 139 7.33 -6.83 5.36
C SER A 139 8.84 -7.03 5.34
N MET A 140 9.39 -7.16 4.14
CA MET A 140 10.84 -7.16 3.92
C MET A 140 11.60 -5.97 4.54
N ARG A 141 10.92 -4.86 4.83
CA ARG A 141 11.54 -3.65 5.37
C ARG A 141 11.51 -3.54 6.89
N ASN A 142 10.68 -4.34 7.55
CA ASN A 142 10.54 -4.35 9.00
C ASN A 142 10.45 -5.77 9.55
N ILE A 143 11.37 -6.62 9.12
CA ILE A 143 11.44 -8.00 9.58
C ILE A 143 11.77 -8.01 11.08
N PRO A 144 10.98 -8.69 11.92
CA PRO A 144 11.32 -8.82 13.32
C PRO A 144 12.67 -9.54 13.49
N PRO A 145 13.53 -9.13 14.45
CA PRO A 145 14.87 -9.69 14.64
C PRO A 145 14.93 -11.21 14.69
N LYS A 146 13.90 -11.82 15.28
CA LYS A 146 13.76 -13.29 15.38
C LYS A 146 13.74 -13.99 14.01
N TYR A 147 13.21 -13.36 12.97
CA TYR A 147 13.05 -13.93 11.63
C TYR A 147 14.16 -13.49 10.66
N GLU A 148 15.01 -12.54 11.06
CA GLU A 148 16.04 -11.96 10.19
C GLU A 148 17.02 -13.02 9.67
N GLU A 149 17.54 -13.90 10.54
CA GLU A 149 18.46 -14.94 10.11
C GLU A 149 17.82 -15.97 9.18
N ALA A 150 16.55 -16.34 9.43
CA ALA A 150 15.82 -17.26 8.57
C ALA A 150 15.58 -16.64 7.19
N TYR A 151 15.23 -15.36 7.17
CA TYR A 151 15.04 -14.61 5.94
C TYR A 151 16.35 -14.47 5.15
N GLN A 152 17.47 -14.16 5.80
CA GLN A 152 18.78 -14.09 5.14
C GLN A 152 19.23 -15.45 4.59
N ARG A 153 18.93 -16.57 5.27
CA ARG A 153 19.16 -17.92 4.74
C ARG A 153 18.30 -18.21 3.51
N TYR A 154 17.02 -17.81 3.54
CA TYR A 154 16.10 -17.95 2.43
C TYR A 154 16.60 -17.17 1.19
N ILE A 155 16.96 -15.89 1.38
CA ILE A 155 17.50 -15.06 0.29
C ILE A 155 18.80 -15.64 -0.29
N ARG A 156 19.73 -16.13 0.55
CA ARG A 156 20.95 -16.77 0.06
C ARG A 156 20.68 -18.04 -0.74
N LYS A 157 19.64 -18.78 -0.39
CA LYS A 157 19.32 -20.06 -1.04
C LYS A 157 18.45 -19.90 -2.29
N TYR A 158 17.53 -18.95 -2.29
CA TYR A 158 16.49 -18.80 -3.31
C TYR A 158 16.43 -17.41 -3.94
N GLY A 159 17.05 -16.40 -3.32
CA GLY A 159 17.15 -15.05 -3.86
C GLY A 159 18.11 -15.04 -5.04
N LYS A 160 17.54 -14.96 -6.22
CA LYS A 160 18.28 -14.73 -7.47
C LYS A 160 18.19 -13.29 -7.88
#